data_1402cd314fdd94f6b6c75284fc17ee10
#
_entry.id   1402cd314fdd94f6b6c75284fc17ee10
#
_cell.length_a   1.000
_cell.length_b   1.000
_cell.length_c   1.000
_cell.angle_alpha   90.00
_cell.angle_beta   90.00
_cell.angle_gamma   90.00
#
_symmetry.space_group_name_H-M   'P 1'
#
loop_
_entity.id
_entity.type
_entity.pdbx_description
1 polymer ?
#
loop_
_entity_poly.entity_id
_entity_poly.type
_entity_poly.pdbx_seq_one_letter_code
_entity_poly.pdbx_strand_id
1 'polypeptide(L)'
;MREKVRLDRSRHAAPQVFDRLREAIVSLDLAPGTVLARAELAEQFGISQTPVRDALLRLGEEGLVDIFPQHATVVSRIDIEAARQAHYLRRSIELEVVRTLALAPDEVVLARLRGQVAAMTAVMGPASYRAFVEADQGFHQCMYEAAGVAGLWDLVRRRSGHVDRLRRLHLPTEGKTAAVLADHQRIVDAIAAGDAPAAQDALRAHLSGTLSQVDEICARHPDYVQA
;
A
#
# COMPACT_ATOMS: atom_id res chain seq x y z
N MET A 1 -25.12 -15.42 0.79
CA MET A 1 -25.21 -14.94 -0.59
C MET A 1 -24.32 -13.71 -0.69
N ARG A 2 -23.14 -13.82 -1.29
CA ARG A 2 -22.22 -12.66 -1.44
C ARG A 2 -22.83 -11.71 -2.48
N GLU A 3 -22.84 -10.43 -2.19
CA GLU A 3 -23.40 -9.38 -3.06
C GLU A 3 -22.68 -9.39 -4.42
N LYS A 4 -23.45 -9.34 -5.52
CA LYS A 4 -22.88 -9.31 -6.88
C LYS A 4 -22.15 -7.99 -7.09
N VAL A 5 -20.86 -8.06 -7.35
CA VAL A 5 -20.01 -6.90 -7.60
C VAL A 5 -20.15 -6.48 -9.06
N ARG A 6 -20.67 -5.27 -9.32
CA ARG A 6 -20.72 -4.73 -10.68
C ARG A 6 -19.37 -4.21 -11.14
N LEU A 7 -18.89 -4.74 -12.28
CA LEU A 7 -17.74 -4.20 -13.00
C LEU A 7 -18.20 -3.15 -14.02
N ASP A 8 -17.32 -2.19 -14.28
CA ASP A 8 -17.52 -1.21 -15.36
C ASP A 8 -17.34 -1.92 -16.71
N ARG A 9 -18.40 -1.95 -17.52
CA ARG A 9 -18.41 -2.62 -18.82
C ARG A 9 -17.59 -1.90 -19.89
N SER A 10 -17.23 -0.65 -19.69
CA SER A 10 -16.37 0.12 -20.60
C SER A 10 -14.88 -0.21 -20.44
N ARG A 11 -14.49 -0.93 -19.38
CA ARG A 11 -13.11 -1.31 -19.04
C ARG A 11 -12.93 -2.82 -19.09
N HIS A 12 -11.71 -3.27 -19.39
CA HIS A 12 -11.37 -4.68 -19.32
C HIS A 12 -11.62 -5.28 -17.93
N ALA A 13 -12.21 -6.48 -17.89
CA ALA A 13 -12.61 -7.12 -16.65
C ALA A 13 -11.41 -7.57 -15.77
N ALA A 14 -10.35 -8.12 -16.38
CA ALA A 14 -9.22 -8.66 -15.62
C ALA A 14 -8.52 -7.63 -14.73
N PRO A 15 -8.20 -6.40 -15.18
CA PRO A 15 -7.66 -5.35 -14.31
C PRO A 15 -8.59 -5.01 -13.14
N GLN A 16 -9.89 -4.89 -13.38
CA GLN A 16 -10.85 -4.55 -12.33
C GLN A 16 -10.97 -5.65 -11.27
N VAL A 17 -10.96 -6.92 -11.68
CA VAL A 17 -10.95 -8.06 -10.74
C VAL A 17 -9.66 -8.06 -9.94
N PHE A 18 -8.51 -7.83 -10.61
CA PHE A 18 -7.22 -7.72 -9.95
C PHE A 18 -7.22 -6.62 -8.88
N ASP A 19 -7.64 -5.39 -9.24
CA ASP A 19 -7.65 -4.25 -8.31
C ASP A 19 -8.51 -4.52 -7.08
N ARG A 20 -9.71 -5.10 -7.28
CA ARG A 20 -10.63 -5.42 -6.18
C ARG A 20 -10.13 -6.54 -5.28
N LEU A 21 -9.57 -7.60 -5.85
CA LEU A 21 -9.02 -8.69 -5.07
C LEU A 21 -7.76 -8.24 -4.33
N ARG A 22 -6.89 -7.46 -5.00
CA ARG A 22 -5.70 -6.89 -4.38
C ARG A 22 -6.06 -6.01 -3.19
N GLU A 23 -7.05 -5.15 -3.36
CA GLU A 23 -7.55 -4.32 -2.27
C GLU A 23 -8.07 -5.15 -1.10
N ALA A 24 -8.93 -6.14 -1.36
CA ALA A 24 -9.49 -7.02 -0.33
C ALA A 24 -8.41 -7.85 0.41
N ILE A 25 -7.34 -8.25 -0.29
CA ILE A 25 -6.20 -8.94 0.32
C ILE A 25 -5.36 -7.99 1.18
N VAL A 26 -5.06 -6.81 0.66
CA VAL A 26 -4.24 -5.82 1.37
C VAL A 26 -4.96 -5.22 2.58
N SER A 27 -6.29 -5.04 2.50
CA SER A 27 -7.12 -4.62 3.64
C SER A 27 -7.37 -5.73 4.66
N LEU A 28 -6.96 -6.98 4.36
CA LEU A 28 -7.22 -8.18 5.14
C LEU A 28 -8.71 -8.58 5.23
N ASP A 29 -9.57 -8.03 4.37
CA ASP A 29 -10.95 -8.52 4.19
C ASP A 29 -10.96 -9.95 3.63
N LEU A 30 -9.94 -10.30 2.86
CA LEU A 30 -9.54 -11.66 2.50
C LEU A 30 -8.28 -12.02 3.30
N ALA A 31 -8.48 -12.70 4.41
CA ALA A 31 -7.40 -13.10 5.31
C ALA A 31 -6.44 -14.12 4.64
N PRO A 32 -5.16 -14.17 5.08
CA PRO A 32 -4.24 -15.24 4.69
C PRO A 32 -4.85 -16.62 4.88
N GLY A 33 -4.61 -17.54 3.93
CA GLY A 33 -5.23 -18.86 3.92
C GLY A 33 -6.62 -18.94 3.27
N THR A 34 -7.25 -17.81 2.92
CA THR A 34 -8.53 -17.81 2.21
C THR A 34 -8.39 -18.45 0.83
N VAL A 35 -9.21 -19.46 0.54
CA VAL A 35 -9.26 -20.09 -0.78
C VAL A 35 -10.04 -19.21 -1.76
N LEU A 36 -9.47 -18.96 -2.93
CA LEU A 36 -10.04 -18.19 -4.01
C LEU A 36 -10.47 -19.11 -5.16
N ALA A 37 -11.71 -19.60 -5.11
CA ALA A 37 -12.25 -20.46 -6.13
C ALA A 37 -12.62 -19.66 -7.40
N ARG A 38 -11.98 -19.97 -8.53
CA ARG A 38 -12.19 -19.24 -9.80
C ARG A 38 -13.65 -19.23 -10.25
N ALA A 39 -14.37 -20.34 -10.08
CA ALA A 39 -15.77 -20.43 -10.46
C ALA A 39 -16.66 -19.50 -9.62
N GLU A 40 -16.46 -19.48 -8.29
CA GLU A 40 -17.20 -18.60 -7.37
C GLU A 40 -16.92 -17.12 -7.66
N LEU A 41 -15.65 -16.76 -7.90
CA LEU A 41 -15.28 -15.40 -8.26
C LEU A 41 -15.89 -14.98 -9.61
N ALA A 42 -15.88 -15.87 -10.63
CA ALA A 42 -16.51 -15.61 -11.91
C ALA A 42 -18.03 -15.36 -11.77
N GLU A 43 -18.70 -16.14 -10.93
CA GLU A 43 -20.12 -15.93 -10.59
C GLU A 43 -20.34 -14.61 -9.85
N GLN A 44 -19.53 -14.31 -8.84
CA GLN A 44 -19.62 -13.09 -8.04
C GLN A 44 -19.46 -11.83 -8.88
N PHE A 45 -18.49 -11.83 -9.83
CA PHE A 45 -18.26 -10.69 -10.74
C PHE A 45 -19.15 -10.71 -12.00
N GLY A 46 -19.91 -11.78 -12.24
CA GLY A 46 -20.78 -11.92 -13.41
C GLY A 46 -20.01 -11.99 -14.74
N ILE A 47 -18.88 -12.66 -14.78
CA ILE A 47 -17.95 -12.79 -15.93
C ILE A 47 -17.51 -14.23 -16.14
N SER A 48 -16.78 -14.51 -17.24
CA SER A 48 -16.15 -15.81 -17.47
C SER A 48 -14.94 -16.02 -16.54
N GLN A 49 -14.45 -17.27 -16.45
CA GLN A 49 -13.31 -17.62 -15.62
C GLN A 49 -11.96 -17.10 -16.14
N THR A 50 -11.85 -16.76 -17.43
CA THR A 50 -10.58 -16.30 -18.04
C THR A 50 -10.05 -15.02 -17.40
N PRO A 51 -10.80 -13.90 -17.33
CA PRO A 51 -10.31 -12.68 -16.68
C PRO A 51 -10.04 -12.86 -15.17
N VAL A 52 -10.74 -13.77 -14.50
CA VAL A 52 -10.44 -14.13 -13.10
C VAL A 52 -9.09 -14.83 -12.99
N ARG A 53 -8.83 -15.80 -13.87
CA ARG A 53 -7.52 -16.49 -13.92
C ARG A 53 -6.38 -15.49 -14.15
N ASP A 54 -6.55 -14.57 -15.09
CA ASP A 54 -5.52 -13.58 -15.42
C ASP A 54 -5.26 -12.63 -14.23
N ALA A 55 -6.31 -12.22 -13.52
CA ALA A 55 -6.17 -11.45 -12.29
C ALA A 55 -5.43 -12.22 -11.19
N LEU A 56 -5.75 -13.52 -10.98
CA LEU A 56 -5.09 -14.36 -9.99
C LEU A 56 -3.61 -14.60 -10.32
N LEU A 57 -3.26 -14.77 -11.60
CA LEU A 57 -1.85 -14.88 -12.02
C LEU A 57 -1.06 -13.62 -11.66
N ARG A 58 -1.60 -12.44 -11.94
CA ARG A 58 -0.97 -11.15 -11.56
C ARG A 58 -0.82 -11.01 -10.05
N LEU A 59 -1.83 -11.43 -9.26
CA LEU A 59 -1.72 -11.46 -7.80
C LEU A 59 -0.61 -12.41 -7.33
N GLY A 60 -0.41 -13.53 -7.99
CA GLY A 60 0.72 -14.45 -7.76
C GLY A 60 2.08 -13.81 -8.06
N GLU A 61 2.20 -13.02 -9.14
CA GLU A 61 3.41 -12.25 -9.46
C GLU A 61 3.76 -11.19 -8.39
N GLU A 62 2.73 -10.66 -7.69
CA GLU A 62 2.91 -9.76 -6.55
C GLU A 62 3.12 -10.50 -5.20
N GLY A 63 3.08 -11.84 -5.19
CA GLY A 63 3.22 -12.65 -3.98
C GLY A 63 1.99 -12.61 -3.05
N LEU A 64 0.84 -12.13 -3.53
CA LEU A 64 -0.38 -11.98 -2.73
C LEU A 64 -1.23 -13.24 -2.66
N VAL A 65 -1.01 -14.17 -3.58
CA VAL A 65 -1.66 -15.49 -3.59
C VAL A 65 -0.67 -16.58 -3.97
N ASP A 66 -0.86 -17.76 -3.40
CA ASP A 66 -0.18 -18.99 -3.75
C ASP A 66 -1.07 -19.79 -4.72
N ILE A 67 -0.56 -20.10 -5.90
CA ILE A 67 -1.28 -20.84 -6.93
C ILE A 67 -0.78 -22.28 -6.93
N PHE A 68 -1.58 -23.20 -6.45
CA PHE A 68 -1.31 -24.64 -6.50
C PHE A 68 -1.96 -25.20 -7.78
N PRO A 69 -1.17 -25.66 -8.77
CA PRO A 69 -1.72 -26.21 -10.01
C PRO A 69 -2.73 -27.32 -9.75
N GLN A 70 -3.90 -27.26 -10.41
CA GLN A 70 -5.01 -28.20 -10.30
C GLN A 70 -5.68 -28.36 -8.93
N HIS A 71 -5.23 -27.63 -7.90
CA HIS A 71 -5.79 -27.71 -6.55
C HIS A 71 -6.51 -26.43 -6.13
N ALA A 72 -5.76 -25.39 -5.76
CA ALA A 72 -6.35 -24.18 -5.20
C ALA A 72 -5.50 -22.95 -5.52
N THR A 73 -6.11 -21.78 -5.45
CA THR A 73 -5.44 -20.50 -5.25
C THR A 73 -5.79 -20.01 -3.87
N VAL A 74 -4.79 -19.66 -3.08
CA VAL A 74 -4.96 -19.30 -1.67
C VAL A 74 -4.30 -17.94 -1.42
N VAL A 75 -4.92 -17.09 -0.60
CA VAL A 75 -4.29 -15.84 -0.16
C VAL A 75 -3.04 -16.18 0.64
N SER A 76 -1.88 -15.67 0.20
CA SER A 76 -0.58 -15.96 0.82
C SER A 76 -0.50 -15.43 2.25
N ARG A 77 0.28 -16.06 3.10
CA ARG A 77 0.72 -15.46 4.37
C ARG A 77 1.60 -14.24 4.10
N ILE A 78 1.73 -13.36 5.07
CA ILE A 78 2.60 -12.19 4.97
C ILE A 78 4.05 -12.67 5.08
N ASP A 79 4.81 -12.52 4.00
CA ASP A 79 6.22 -12.80 3.94
C ASP A 79 7.00 -11.59 4.48
N ILE A 80 7.68 -11.78 5.61
CA ILE A 80 8.42 -10.72 6.30
C ILE A 80 9.66 -10.31 5.50
N GLU A 81 10.32 -11.26 4.86
CA GLU A 81 11.50 -10.94 4.04
C GLU A 81 11.11 -10.15 2.80
N ALA A 82 10.03 -10.53 2.10
CA ALA A 82 9.49 -9.76 1.00
C ALA A 82 9.07 -8.34 1.45
N ALA A 83 8.49 -8.20 2.65
CA ALA A 83 8.15 -6.89 3.20
C ALA A 83 9.40 -6.04 3.48
N ARG A 84 10.48 -6.63 4.00
CA ARG A 84 11.77 -5.94 4.21
C ARG A 84 12.40 -5.48 2.90
N GLN A 85 12.38 -6.33 1.86
CA GLN A 85 12.89 -5.98 0.52
C GLN A 85 12.06 -4.86 -0.13
N ALA A 86 10.73 -4.92 -0.03
CA ALA A 86 9.85 -3.87 -0.52
C ALA A 86 10.10 -2.53 0.19
N HIS A 87 10.29 -2.56 1.51
CA HIS A 87 10.65 -1.39 2.30
C HIS A 87 12.02 -0.82 1.86
N TYR A 88 13.03 -1.68 1.68
CA TYR A 88 14.35 -1.25 1.21
C TYR A 88 14.25 -0.54 -0.15
N LEU A 89 13.53 -1.13 -1.11
CA LEU A 89 13.30 -0.53 -2.43
C LEU A 89 12.62 0.84 -2.30
N ARG A 90 11.50 0.92 -1.58
CA ARG A 90 10.75 2.14 -1.37
C ARG A 90 11.62 3.24 -0.74
N ARG A 91 12.31 2.90 0.35
CA ARG A 91 13.20 3.82 1.07
C ARG A 91 14.32 4.34 0.17
N SER A 92 14.95 3.49 -0.64
CA SER A 92 16.03 3.90 -1.54
C SER A 92 15.58 4.93 -2.57
N ILE A 93 14.39 4.77 -3.13
CA ILE A 93 13.83 5.69 -4.11
C ILE A 93 13.33 6.97 -3.43
N GLU A 94 12.56 6.86 -2.37
CA GLU A 94 11.93 8.02 -1.74
C GLU A 94 12.94 8.95 -1.06
N LEU A 95 14.08 8.44 -0.56
CA LEU A 95 15.17 9.28 -0.05
C LEU A 95 15.76 10.18 -1.15
N GLU A 96 15.87 9.69 -2.36
CA GLU A 96 16.33 10.51 -3.49
C GLU A 96 15.23 11.47 -3.96
N VAL A 97 13.96 11.04 -3.94
CA VAL A 97 12.82 11.89 -4.26
C VAL A 97 12.76 13.11 -3.33
N VAL A 98 12.78 12.92 -2.00
CA VAL A 98 12.71 14.07 -1.07
C VAL A 98 13.96 14.95 -1.15
N ARG A 99 15.14 14.36 -1.40
CA ARG A 99 16.37 15.13 -1.65
C ARG A 99 16.20 16.05 -2.87
N THR A 100 15.69 15.52 -3.96
CA THR A 100 15.45 16.27 -5.20
C THR A 100 14.48 17.41 -4.96
N LEU A 101 13.37 17.17 -4.26
CA LEU A 101 12.37 18.20 -3.96
C LEU A 101 12.93 19.28 -3.02
N ALA A 102 13.76 18.91 -2.04
CA ALA A 102 14.36 19.88 -1.11
C ALA A 102 15.47 20.72 -1.76
N LEU A 103 16.19 20.21 -2.75
CA LEU A 103 17.22 20.98 -3.46
C LEU A 103 16.64 22.07 -4.38
N ALA A 104 15.37 21.94 -4.77
CA ALA A 104 14.66 22.93 -5.60
C ALA A 104 13.21 23.03 -5.12
N PRO A 105 12.94 23.66 -3.95
CA PRO A 105 11.60 23.84 -3.44
C PRO A 105 10.71 24.60 -4.42
N ASP A 106 9.51 24.08 -4.67
CA ASP A 106 8.51 24.68 -5.54
C ASP A 106 7.21 24.89 -4.77
N GLU A 107 6.69 26.12 -4.73
CA GLU A 107 5.50 26.47 -3.95
C GLU A 107 4.24 25.76 -4.45
N VAL A 108 4.13 25.41 -5.74
CA VAL A 108 3.00 24.65 -6.27
C VAL A 108 3.06 23.23 -5.76
N VAL A 109 4.25 22.61 -5.75
CA VAL A 109 4.48 21.27 -5.20
C VAL A 109 4.21 21.26 -3.69
N LEU A 110 4.73 22.25 -2.96
CA LEU A 110 4.50 22.38 -1.50
C LEU A 110 3.02 22.54 -1.17
N ALA A 111 2.28 23.34 -1.93
CA ALA A 111 0.84 23.48 -1.76
C ALA A 111 0.09 22.15 -1.99
N ARG A 112 0.48 21.35 -2.98
CA ARG A 112 -0.07 20.02 -3.22
C ARG A 112 0.23 19.07 -2.06
N LEU A 113 1.46 19.02 -1.56
CA LEU A 113 1.86 18.17 -0.43
C LEU A 113 1.12 18.56 0.86
N ARG A 114 1.01 19.87 1.16
CA ARG A 114 0.20 20.38 2.29
C ARG A 114 -1.27 19.99 2.15
N GLY A 115 -1.81 20.01 0.92
CA GLY A 115 -3.16 19.53 0.62
C GLY A 115 -3.36 18.05 0.95
N GLN A 116 -2.39 17.18 0.67
CA GLN A 116 -2.44 15.75 1.05
C GLN A 116 -2.37 15.57 2.57
N VAL A 117 -1.54 16.34 3.27
CA VAL A 117 -1.50 16.34 4.75
C VAL A 117 -2.84 16.77 5.34
N ALA A 118 -3.46 17.82 4.78
CA ALA A 118 -4.79 18.25 5.20
C ALA A 118 -5.87 17.19 4.93
N ALA A 119 -5.81 16.48 3.81
CA ALA A 119 -6.71 15.38 3.50
C ALA A 119 -6.58 14.23 4.51
N MET A 120 -5.35 13.85 4.90
CA MET A 120 -5.13 12.87 5.97
C MET A 120 -5.70 13.34 7.31
N THR A 121 -5.53 14.62 7.64
CA THR A 121 -6.09 15.21 8.88
C THR A 121 -7.61 15.11 8.92
N ALA A 122 -8.28 15.37 7.79
CA ALA A 122 -9.74 15.33 7.69
C ALA A 122 -10.34 13.93 7.88
N VAL A 123 -9.55 12.88 7.65
CA VAL A 123 -9.99 11.48 7.75
C VAL A 123 -9.36 10.74 8.95
N MET A 124 -8.81 11.47 9.92
CA MET A 124 -8.31 10.87 11.16
C MET A 124 -9.45 10.27 11.97
N GLY A 125 -9.33 8.97 12.30
CA GLY A 125 -10.28 8.29 13.18
C GLY A 125 -10.37 6.79 12.88
N PRO A 126 -10.82 5.99 13.86
CA PRO A 126 -10.84 4.52 13.73
C PRO A 126 -11.78 4.03 12.61
N ALA A 127 -12.87 4.75 12.32
CA ALA A 127 -13.79 4.40 11.25
C ALA A 127 -13.29 4.76 9.82
N SER A 128 -12.24 5.58 9.72
CA SER A 128 -11.75 6.15 8.45
C SER A 128 -10.40 5.59 8.01
N TYR A 129 -9.97 4.46 8.59
CA TYR A 129 -8.65 3.88 8.33
C TYR A 129 -8.34 3.76 6.83
N ARG A 130 -9.30 3.28 6.02
CA ARG A 130 -9.12 3.14 4.56
C ARG A 130 -8.83 4.48 3.90
N ALA A 131 -9.65 5.50 4.20
CA ALA A 131 -9.47 6.84 3.65
C ALA A 131 -8.12 7.45 4.08
N PHE A 132 -7.68 7.17 5.32
CA PHE A 132 -6.36 7.61 5.80
C PHE A 132 -5.22 6.98 4.99
N VAL A 133 -5.28 5.66 4.73
CA VAL A 133 -4.27 4.97 3.91
C VAL A 133 -4.28 5.47 2.46
N GLU A 134 -5.45 5.74 1.88
CA GLU A 134 -5.57 6.32 0.53
C GLU A 134 -4.93 7.72 0.45
N ALA A 135 -5.16 8.57 1.47
CA ALA A 135 -4.55 9.90 1.55
C ALA A 135 -3.02 9.83 1.78
N ASP A 136 -2.54 8.90 2.62
CA ASP A 136 -1.10 8.59 2.80
C ASP A 136 -0.44 8.19 1.48
N GLN A 137 -1.08 7.30 0.72
CA GLN A 137 -0.59 6.91 -0.60
C GLN A 137 -0.57 8.08 -1.58
N GLY A 138 -1.60 8.93 -1.56
CA GLY A 138 -1.67 10.14 -2.37
C GLY A 138 -0.53 11.12 -2.08
N PHE A 139 -0.13 11.25 -0.82
CA PHE A 139 1.02 12.07 -0.44
C PHE A 139 2.32 11.55 -1.08
N HIS A 140 2.60 10.25 -0.92
CA HIS A 140 3.80 9.65 -1.51
C HIS A 140 3.78 9.72 -3.04
N GLN A 141 2.66 9.37 -3.68
CA GLN A 141 2.51 9.49 -5.14
C GLN A 141 2.80 10.91 -5.62
N CYS A 142 2.29 11.92 -4.92
CA CYS A 142 2.54 13.33 -5.23
C CYS A 142 4.03 13.67 -5.22
N MET A 143 4.82 13.11 -4.29
CA MET A 143 6.28 13.29 -4.26
C MET A 143 6.95 12.69 -5.50
N TYR A 144 6.57 11.46 -5.92
CA TYR A 144 7.13 10.84 -7.13
C TYR A 144 6.80 11.63 -8.40
N GLU A 145 5.57 12.12 -8.52
CA GLU A 145 5.13 12.96 -9.64
C GLU A 145 5.93 14.27 -9.69
N ALA A 146 6.06 14.93 -8.55
CA ALA A 146 6.77 16.21 -8.44
C ALA A 146 8.28 16.07 -8.74
N ALA A 147 8.89 14.94 -8.39
CA ALA A 147 10.28 14.63 -8.72
C ALA A 147 10.48 14.15 -10.17
N GLY A 148 9.42 14.07 -10.99
CA GLY A 148 9.49 13.63 -12.39
C GLY A 148 9.69 12.13 -12.59
N VAL A 149 9.44 11.30 -11.56
CA VAL A 149 9.67 9.85 -11.56
C VAL A 149 8.40 9.05 -11.27
N ALA A 150 7.25 9.52 -11.72
CA ALA A 150 5.93 8.92 -11.47
C ALA A 150 5.86 7.42 -11.78
N GLY A 151 6.55 6.94 -12.83
CA GLY A 151 6.58 5.51 -13.19
C GLY A 151 7.21 4.60 -12.12
N LEU A 152 8.06 5.13 -11.23
CA LEU A 152 8.63 4.36 -10.12
C LEU A 152 7.63 4.13 -8.99
N TRP A 153 6.58 4.96 -8.88
CA TRP A 153 5.47 4.72 -7.95
C TRP A 153 4.81 3.37 -8.20
N ASP A 154 4.47 3.06 -9.45
CA ASP A 154 3.85 1.78 -9.82
C ASP A 154 4.76 0.58 -9.51
N LEU A 155 6.06 0.73 -9.70
CA LEU A 155 7.03 -0.31 -9.35
C LEU A 155 7.01 -0.60 -7.84
N VAL A 156 7.07 0.44 -7.00
CA VAL A 156 7.00 0.32 -5.54
C VAL A 156 5.66 -0.26 -5.12
N ARG A 157 4.55 0.19 -5.70
CA ARG A 157 3.21 -0.29 -5.36
C ARG A 157 3.01 -1.77 -5.64
N ARG A 158 3.54 -2.28 -6.75
CA ARG A 158 3.51 -3.73 -7.07
C ARG A 158 4.24 -4.60 -6.04
N ARG A 159 5.23 -4.06 -5.35
CA ARG A 159 5.99 -4.78 -4.31
C ARG A 159 5.49 -4.55 -2.89
N SER A 160 4.56 -3.60 -2.69
CA SER A 160 4.17 -3.15 -1.33
C SER A 160 3.20 -4.09 -0.61
N GLY A 161 2.62 -5.09 -1.26
CA GLY A 161 1.50 -5.87 -0.71
C GLY A 161 1.74 -6.51 0.65
N HIS A 162 2.95 -7.02 0.92
CA HIS A 162 3.29 -7.59 2.22
C HIS A 162 3.47 -6.51 3.30
N VAL A 163 4.20 -5.43 3.00
CA VAL A 163 4.39 -4.33 3.96
C VAL A 163 3.08 -3.58 4.23
N ASP A 164 2.21 -3.43 3.24
CA ASP A 164 0.90 -2.80 3.41
C ASP A 164 0.01 -3.63 4.35
N ARG A 165 0.03 -4.97 4.25
CA ARG A 165 -0.68 -5.86 5.19
C ARG A 165 -0.13 -5.75 6.61
N LEU A 166 1.20 -5.66 6.78
CA LEU A 166 1.80 -5.38 8.10
C LEU A 166 1.34 -4.02 8.65
N ARG A 167 1.31 -2.99 7.82
CA ARG A 167 0.79 -1.67 8.20
C ARG A 167 -0.68 -1.76 8.63
N ARG A 168 -1.49 -2.56 7.95
CA ARG A 168 -2.89 -2.79 8.29
C ARG A 168 -3.06 -3.40 9.68
N LEU A 169 -2.18 -4.30 10.08
CA LEU A 169 -2.18 -4.89 11.42
C LEU A 169 -1.68 -3.92 12.51
N HIS A 170 -0.80 -2.98 12.15
CA HIS A 170 -0.14 -2.07 13.11
C HIS A 170 -0.86 -0.72 13.26
N LEU A 171 -1.40 -0.14 12.20
CA LEU A 171 -1.97 1.23 12.22
C LEU A 171 -3.19 1.43 13.13
N PRO A 172 -4.03 0.43 13.47
CA PRO A 172 -5.09 0.59 14.46
C PRO A 172 -4.60 0.87 15.89
N THR A 173 -3.27 0.86 16.11
CA THR A 173 -2.69 1.20 17.41
C THR A 173 -2.93 2.68 17.74
N GLU A 174 -3.34 2.95 18.98
CA GLU A 174 -3.64 4.31 19.47
C GLU A 174 -2.47 5.27 19.24
N GLY A 175 -2.77 6.48 18.77
CA GLY A 175 -1.77 7.52 18.48
C GLY A 175 -0.97 7.31 17.17
N LYS A 176 -1.05 6.16 16.52
CA LYS A 176 -0.21 5.87 15.33
C LYS A 176 -0.53 6.76 14.14
N THR A 177 -1.80 7.01 13.84
CA THR A 177 -2.20 7.91 12.75
C THR A 177 -1.74 9.35 12.99
N ALA A 178 -1.79 9.82 14.24
CA ALA A 178 -1.28 11.15 14.61
C ALA A 178 0.24 11.23 14.43
N ALA A 179 0.98 10.19 14.81
CA ALA A 179 2.43 10.13 14.59
C ALA A 179 2.78 10.15 13.10
N VAL A 180 2.07 9.36 12.27
CA VAL A 180 2.25 9.35 10.82
C VAL A 180 2.00 10.74 10.23
N LEU A 181 0.93 11.43 10.66
CA LEU A 181 0.62 12.79 10.21
C LEU A 181 1.73 13.77 10.57
N ALA A 182 2.24 13.71 11.80
CA ALA A 182 3.36 14.55 12.24
C ALA A 182 4.64 14.29 11.43
N ASP A 183 4.89 13.03 11.04
CA ASP A 183 6.01 12.67 10.17
C ASP A 183 5.88 13.33 8.79
N HIS A 184 4.70 13.25 8.16
CA HIS A 184 4.46 13.90 6.87
C HIS A 184 4.65 15.41 6.95
N GLN A 185 4.16 16.07 8.01
CA GLN A 185 4.38 17.50 8.20
C GLN A 185 5.87 17.83 8.27
N ARG A 186 6.67 17.04 9.03
CA ARG A 186 8.13 17.26 9.11
C ARG A 186 8.82 17.10 7.75
N ILE A 187 8.37 16.16 6.93
CA ILE A 187 8.90 15.99 5.56
C ILE A 187 8.62 17.24 4.73
N VAL A 188 7.38 17.75 4.75
CA VAL A 188 6.98 18.95 4.01
C VAL A 188 7.76 20.17 4.48
N ASP A 189 7.91 20.36 5.80
CA ASP A 189 8.62 21.50 6.38
C ASP A 189 10.11 21.48 6.00
N ALA A 190 10.75 20.32 6.02
CA ALA A 190 12.15 20.18 5.61
C ALA A 190 12.34 20.44 4.09
N ILE A 191 11.43 19.97 3.24
CA ILE A 191 11.43 20.29 1.80
C ILE A 191 11.27 21.80 1.59
N ALA A 192 10.33 22.44 2.29
CA ALA A 192 10.09 23.88 2.19
C ALA A 192 11.28 24.72 2.65
N ALA A 193 12.03 24.24 3.65
CA ALA A 193 13.25 24.88 4.14
C ALA A 193 14.45 24.70 3.19
N GLY A 194 14.36 23.87 2.15
CA GLY A 194 15.49 23.52 1.29
C GLY A 194 16.52 22.62 1.97
N ASP A 195 16.18 22.00 3.11
CA ASP A 195 17.08 21.16 3.90
C ASP A 195 16.97 19.68 3.50
N ALA A 196 17.75 19.32 2.48
CA ALA A 196 17.74 17.96 1.94
C ALA A 196 18.16 16.88 2.97
N PRO A 197 19.17 17.08 3.83
CA PRO A 197 19.48 16.16 4.92
C PRO A 197 18.30 15.96 5.89
N ALA A 198 17.68 17.05 6.35
CA ALA A 198 16.53 16.97 7.26
C ALA A 198 15.32 16.27 6.61
N ALA A 199 15.05 16.53 5.31
CA ALA A 199 13.99 15.86 4.57
C ALA A 199 14.22 14.35 4.47
N GLN A 200 15.46 13.93 4.21
CA GLN A 200 15.83 12.51 4.19
C GLN A 200 15.71 11.87 5.57
N ASP A 201 16.10 12.56 6.64
CA ASP A 201 16.01 12.02 8.01
C ASP A 201 14.56 11.90 8.48
N ALA A 202 13.72 12.91 8.18
CA ALA A 202 12.28 12.84 8.43
C ALA A 202 11.63 11.66 7.70
N LEU A 203 11.98 11.43 6.42
CA LEU A 203 11.47 10.31 5.65
C LEU A 203 11.98 8.94 6.19
N ARG A 204 13.25 8.82 6.60
CA ARG A 204 13.78 7.60 7.22
C ARG A 204 13.00 7.23 8.47
N ALA A 205 12.74 8.21 9.33
CA ALA A 205 11.96 8.03 10.56
C ALA A 205 10.53 7.56 10.22
N HIS A 206 9.87 8.24 9.30
CA HIS A 206 8.52 7.90 8.84
C HIS A 206 8.42 6.46 8.32
N LEU A 207 9.29 6.06 7.40
CA LEU A 207 9.22 4.75 6.76
C LEU A 207 9.57 3.59 7.72
N SER A 208 10.40 3.81 8.75
CA SER A 208 10.84 2.76 9.67
C SER A 208 9.75 2.27 10.62
N GLY A 209 8.69 3.04 10.82
CA GLY A 209 7.72 2.86 11.91
C GLY A 209 7.00 1.51 11.95
N THR A 210 6.69 0.88 10.82
CA THR A 210 6.02 -0.44 10.81
C THR A 210 7.01 -1.58 10.98
N LEU A 211 8.16 -1.53 10.32
CA LEU A 211 9.14 -2.61 10.40
C LEU A 211 9.88 -2.67 11.74
N SER A 212 9.92 -1.57 12.50
CA SER A 212 10.44 -1.58 13.87
C SER A 212 9.55 -2.37 14.85
N GLN A 213 8.31 -2.66 14.46
CA GLN A 213 7.33 -3.39 15.28
C GLN A 213 7.01 -4.78 14.72
N VAL A 214 7.80 -5.27 13.74
CA VAL A 214 7.50 -6.52 13.04
C VAL A 214 7.42 -7.71 13.99
N ASP A 215 8.30 -7.80 14.97
CA ASP A 215 8.32 -8.92 15.93
C ASP A 215 7.05 -8.94 16.79
N GLU A 216 6.58 -7.76 17.22
CA GLU A 216 5.33 -7.62 17.98
C GLU A 216 4.11 -7.97 17.12
N ILE A 217 4.09 -7.55 15.85
CA ILE A 217 3.04 -7.88 14.89
C ILE A 217 2.99 -9.40 14.67
N CYS A 218 4.14 -10.04 14.46
CA CYS A 218 4.25 -11.49 14.29
C CYS A 218 3.75 -12.24 15.53
N ALA A 219 4.12 -11.79 16.72
CA ALA A 219 3.67 -12.41 17.98
C ALA A 219 2.16 -12.31 18.19
N ARG A 220 1.53 -11.19 17.76
CA ARG A 220 0.08 -10.99 17.87
C ARG A 220 -0.71 -11.73 16.79
N HIS A 221 -0.12 -11.97 15.63
CA HIS A 221 -0.79 -12.50 14.44
C HIS A 221 -0.02 -13.67 13.80
N PRO A 222 0.32 -14.75 14.56
CA PRO A 222 1.16 -15.83 14.05
C PRO A 222 0.55 -16.56 12.86
N ASP A 223 -0.79 -16.60 12.75
CA ASP A 223 -1.49 -17.25 11.64
C ASP A 223 -1.45 -16.43 10.33
N TYR A 224 -1.13 -15.15 10.41
CA TYR A 224 -1.10 -14.23 9.27
C TYR A 224 0.27 -14.14 8.61
N VAL A 225 1.34 -14.51 9.33
CA VAL A 225 2.72 -14.33 8.88
C VAL A 225 3.39 -15.67 8.54
N GLN A 226 4.31 -15.61 7.60
CA GLN A 226 5.22 -16.71 7.30
C GLN A 226 6.57 -16.37 7.96
N ALA A 227 7.02 -17.30 8.80
CA ALA A 227 8.33 -17.20 9.44
C ALA A 227 9.45 -17.45 8.42
#